data_c5d7eac00e0ddc79c7393fd991617c00
#
_entry.id   c5d7eac00e0ddc79c7393fd991617c00
#
_cell.length_a   1.000
_cell.length_b   1.000
_cell.length_c   1.000
_cell.angle_alpha   90.00
_cell.angle_beta   90.00
_cell.angle_gamma   90.00
#
_symmetry.space_group_name_H-M   'P 1'
#
loop_
_entity.id
_entity.type
_entity.pdbx_description
1 polymer ?
#
loop_
_entity_poly.entity_id
_entity_poly.type
_entity_poly.pdbx_seq_one_letter_code
_entity_poly.pdbx_strand_id
1 'polypeptide(L)'
;MPFIPHTDEDIRRMLAEVGVDSINSLFDEVPSDLIDPGLPGIPEGVSEMEITREMNERAASDMLGPCFLGAGAYRHHVPAAVWEITTRGEYYSAYTPYQAEASQGTLQLIYEYQSMMSGLMGMDASNASLYDGGSALAEAVLMAVRANRKSKSGRILVPDTVNPMYCDATRTIVGNQGITLETVASNAETGAVDVETLEQWEGEDIAALVIQQPNWFGRLEEAQALTDWAQRNGALVIAVVNPTAMAVLTPPGEWGENGADIACGEGQPLGIPLSSGGPYFGFMCCRKAHVRQMPGRIVGRTVDLEGRTGYTLTLQAREQHIRRNKATSNICTNQGLMVTAATIYLSLLGAEGLERVAGHCHANTRKLTERLAGIKGVSLRFDGPYFHERVVELDRPAEPVFQQLASQGILAGYPLGRHDKRLSNALLVCATETVTDADIDRFADALSHALAKAA
;
A
#
# COMPACT_ATOMS: atom_id res chain seq x y z
N MET A 1 -38.87 -1.33 9.18
CA MET A 1 -37.50 -1.60 8.68
C MET A 1 -37.36 -3.10 8.44
N PRO A 2 -36.83 -3.58 7.33
CA PRO A 2 -36.86 -5.02 6.99
C PRO A 2 -35.98 -5.90 7.90
N PHE A 3 -35.11 -5.31 8.71
CA PHE A 3 -34.23 -6.05 9.62
C PHE A 3 -34.65 -5.96 11.10
N ILE A 4 -35.80 -5.34 11.41
CA ILE A 4 -36.37 -5.33 12.75
C ILE A 4 -37.66 -6.19 12.72
N PRO A 5 -37.54 -7.46 13.11
CA PRO A 5 -38.63 -8.43 12.91
C PRO A 5 -39.78 -8.28 13.92
N HIS A 6 -39.58 -7.54 15.02
CA HIS A 6 -40.55 -7.44 16.08
C HIS A 6 -41.39 -6.16 16.00
N THR A 7 -42.70 -6.29 16.16
CA THR A 7 -43.65 -5.19 16.31
C THR A 7 -43.64 -4.70 17.75
N ASP A 8 -44.23 -3.52 18.01
CA ASP A 8 -44.42 -3.00 19.38
C ASP A 8 -45.25 -3.96 20.24
N GLU A 9 -46.19 -4.71 19.63
CA GLU A 9 -46.97 -5.75 20.32
C GLU A 9 -46.07 -6.93 20.71
N ASP A 10 -45.18 -7.36 19.81
CA ASP A 10 -44.22 -8.43 20.12
C ASP A 10 -43.28 -8.01 21.26
N ILE A 11 -42.79 -6.76 21.23
CA ILE A 11 -41.90 -6.20 22.26
C ILE A 11 -42.64 -6.19 23.61
N ARG A 12 -43.89 -5.69 23.67
CA ARG A 12 -44.71 -5.67 24.91
C ARG A 12 -44.91 -7.07 25.47
N ARG A 13 -45.22 -8.04 24.62
CA ARG A 13 -45.39 -9.44 25.01
C ARG A 13 -44.10 -10.05 25.57
N MET A 14 -42.99 -9.80 24.95
CA MET A 14 -41.68 -10.27 25.42
C MET A 14 -41.27 -9.63 26.75
N LEU A 15 -41.49 -8.34 26.94
CA LEU A 15 -41.23 -7.65 28.20
C LEU A 15 -42.13 -8.19 29.34
N ALA A 16 -43.40 -8.46 29.05
CA ALA A 16 -44.31 -9.06 30.03
C ALA A 16 -43.87 -10.48 30.43
N GLU A 17 -43.37 -11.30 29.48
CA GLU A 17 -42.88 -12.64 29.80
C GLU A 17 -41.60 -12.58 30.64
N VAL A 18 -40.71 -11.62 30.37
CA VAL A 18 -39.50 -11.37 31.17
C VAL A 18 -39.84 -10.75 32.56
N GLY A 19 -40.98 -10.10 32.68
CA GLY A 19 -41.43 -9.47 33.92
C GLY A 19 -40.86 -8.06 34.14
N VAL A 20 -40.59 -7.31 33.06
CA VAL A 20 -40.10 -5.92 33.11
C VAL A 20 -40.99 -5.00 32.28
N ASP A 21 -41.02 -3.71 32.65
CA ASP A 21 -41.91 -2.73 32.04
C ASP A 21 -41.32 -2.06 30.77
N SER A 22 -40.02 -2.11 30.61
CA SER A 22 -39.34 -1.45 29.49
C SER A 22 -38.02 -2.17 29.10
N ILE A 23 -37.56 -1.91 27.89
CA ILE A 23 -36.24 -2.37 27.43
C ILE A 23 -35.13 -1.81 28.33
N ASN A 24 -35.26 -0.55 28.78
CA ASN A 24 -34.26 0.07 29.65
C ASN A 24 -34.14 -0.64 31.01
N SER A 25 -35.21 -1.26 31.51
CA SER A 25 -35.17 -2.06 32.74
C SER A 25 -34.29 -3.33 32.61
N LEU A 26 -33.93 -3.74 31.39
CA LEU A 26 -33.00 -4.85 31.14
C LEU A 26 -31.52 -4.44 31.29
N PHE A 27 -31.24 -3.16 31.49
CA PHE A 27 -29.90 -2.58 31.62
C PHE A 27 -29.70 -1.96 33.01
N ASP A 28 -30.35 -2.50 34.04
CA ASP A 28 -30.28 -1.99 35.43
C ASP A 28 -28.87 -2.09 36.05
N GLU A 29 -27.99 -2.93 35.49
CA GLU A 29 -26.56 -3.00 35.81
C GLU A 29 -25.76 -1.78 35.32
N VAL A 30 -26.28 -1.03 34.34
CA VAL A 30 -25.65 0.16 33.81
C VAL A 30 -26.12 1.39 34.58
N PRO A 31 -25.21 2.22 35.15
CA PRO A 31 -25.62 3.48 35.79
C PRO A 31 -26.48 4.33 34.85
N SER A 32 -27.57 4.89 35.38
CA SER A 32 -28.61 5.59 34.58
C SER A 32 -28.06 6.78 33.75
N ASP A 33 -27.00 7.41 34.21
CA ASP A 33 -26.30 8.50 33.53
C ASP A 33 -25.43 8.04 32.37
N LEU A 34 -25.16 6.73 32.24
CA LEU A 34 -24.44 6.09 31.13
C LEU A 34 -25.40 5.38 30.18
N ILE A 35 -26.69 5.25 30.51
CA ILE A 35 -27.67 4.73 29.56
C ILE A 35 -28.01 5.82 28.57
N ASP A 36 -27.69 5.52 27.35
CA ASP A 36 -27.81 6.25 26.08
C ASP A 36 -28.49 7.63 26.17
N PRO A 37 -27.73 8.73 26.12
CA PRO A 37 -28.28 10.08 26.02
C PRO A 37 -28.83 10.40 24.62
N GLY A 38 -28.95 9.43 23.73
CA GLY A 38 -29.19 9.60 22.31
C GLY A 38 -27.87 9.95 21.55
N LEU A 39 -27.98 10.20 20.27
CA LEU A 39 -26.86 10.61 19.40
C LEU A 39 -27.08 12.06 18.96
N PRO A 40 -26.79 13.06 19.81
CA PRO A 40 -27.00 14.46 19.45
C PRO A 40 -26.13 14.83 18.22
N GLY A 41 -26.76 15.43 17.23
CA GLY A 41 -26.09 15.80 15.97
C GLY A 41 -26.04 14.70 14.88
N ILE A 42 -26.57 13.51 15.18
CA ILE A 42 -26.84 12.51 14.14
C ILE A 42 -28.28 12.70 13.67
N PRO A 43 -28.51 12.93 12.37
CA PRO A 43 -29.86 13.09 11.84
C PRO A 43 -30.64 11.77 11.90
N GLU A 44 -31.96 11.88 11.90
CA GLU A 44 -32.88 10.74 11.78
C GLU A 44 -32.59 9.97 10.47
N GLY A 45 -32.91 8.68 10.48
CA GLY A 45 -32.79 7.84 9.29
C GLY A 45 -33.75 8.31 8.18
N VAL A 46 -33.24 8.35 6.96
CA VAL A 46 -34.00 8.75 5.77
C VAL A 46 -34.32 7.54 4.88
N SER A 47 -35.19 7.72 3.87
CA SER A 47 -35.52 6.69 2.91
C SER A 47 -34.31 6.39 1.98
N GLU A 48 -34.28 5.19 1.38
CA GLU A 48 -33.26 4.83 0.37
C GLU A 48 -33.21 5.85 -0.77
N MET A 49 -34.35 6.34 -1.24
CA MET A 49 -34.42 7.33 -2.30
C MET A 49 -33.76 8.66 -1.87
N GLU A 50 -33.97 9.10 -0.65
CA GLU A 50 -33.39 10.35 -0.13
C GLU A 50 -31.88 10.23 0.07
N ILE A 51 -31.42 9.15 0.69
CA ILE A 51 -29.98 8.95 0.91
C ILE A 51 -29.24 8.76 -0.42
N THR A 52 -29.85 8.08 -1.38
CA THR A 52 -29.27 7.92 -2.74
C THR A 52 -29.10 9.29 -3.41
N ARG A 53 -30.11 10.17 -3.32
CA ARG A 53 -30.01 11.53 -3.87
C ARG A 53 -28.91 12.32 -3.17
N GLU A 54 -28.89 12.34 -1.85
CA GLU A 54 -27.88 13.07 -1.07
C GLU A 54 -26.46 12.57 -1.39
N MET A 55 -26.24 11.26 -1.47
CA MET A 55 -24.94 10.69 -1.78
C MET A 55 -24.51 11.02 -3.21
N ASN A 56 -25.43 11.02 -4.18
CA ASN A 56 -25.13 11.43 -5.56
C ASN A 56 -24.79 12.92 -5.65
N GLU A 57 -25.45 13.79 -4.89
CA GLU A 57 -25.15 15.22 -4.82
C GLU A 57 -23.75 15.46 -4.22
N ARG A 58 -23.40 14.73 -3.15
CA ARG A 58 -22.05 14.76 -2.55
C ARG A 58 -21.00 14.27 -3.54
N ALA A 59 -21.22 13.14 -4.20
CA ALA A 59 -20.31 12.59 -5.19
C ALA A 59 -20.13 13.56 -6.40
N ALA A 60 -21.18 14.26 -6.81
CA ALA A 60 -21.10 15.25 -7.88
C ALA A 60 -20.31 16.52 -7.48
N SER A 61 -20.16 16.77 -6.17
CA SER A 61 -19.32 17.87 -5.66
C SER A 61 -17.84 17.53 -5.59
N ASP A 62 -17.48 16.26 -5.69
CA ASP A 62 -16.09 15.82 -5.72
C ASP A 62 -15.43 16.25 -7.03
N MET A 63 -14.20 16.75 -6.91
CA MET A 63 -13.49 17.27 -8.07
C MET A 63 -12.98 16.16 -8.98
N LEU A 64 -13.44 16.16 -10.22
CA LEU A 64 -12.96 15.31 -11.30
C LEU A 64 -12.03 16.12 -12.21
N GLY A 65 -10.73 16.10 -11.95
CA GLY A 65 -9.74 16.82 -12.75
C GLY A 65 -8.44 16.05 -12.88
N PRO A 66 -7.46 16.65 -13.59
CA PRO A 66 -6.13 16.06 -13.69
C PRO A 66 -5.52 15.83 -12.32
N CYS A 67 -4.99 14.62 -12.12
CA CYS A 67 -4.37 14.20 -10.86
C CYS A 67 -2.92 13.83 -11.11
N PHE A 68 -2.02 14.59 -10.51
CA PHE A 68 -0.57 14.38 -10.53
C PHE A 68 -0.06 13.99 -9.13
N LEU A 69 -0.96 13.51 -8.27
CA LEU A 69 -0.61 12.93 -6.98
C LEU A 69 -0.04 11.52 -7.17
N GLY A 70 0.93 11.20 -6.33
CA GLY A 70 1.51 9.88 -6.18
C GLY A 70 1.71 9.60 -4.70
N ALA A 71 2.98 9.55 -4.27
CA ALA A 71 3.35 9.41 -2.86
C ALA A 71 2.90 8.09 -2.20
N GLY A 72 2.81 7.02 -2.98
CA GLY A 72 2.48 5.68 -2.49
C GLY A 72 1.15 5.10 -2.97
N ALA A 73 0.26 5.91 -3.57
CA ALA A 73 -0.95 5.45 -4.24
C ALA A 73 -1.10 6.14 -5.61
N TYR A 74 -1.46 5.38 -6.64
CA TYR A 74 -1.33 5.82 -8.02
C TYR A 74 -2.59 5.54 -8.82
N ARG A 75 -3.02 6.53 -9.60
CA ARG A 75 -4.18 6.41 -10.48
C ARG A 75 -3.78 5.70 -11.77
N HIS A 76 -4.09 4.40 -11.87
CA HIS A 76 -3.91 3.62 -13.08
C HIS A 76 -5.24 3.34 -13.78
N HIS A 77 -5.18 3.00 -15.07
CA HIS A 77 -6.34 2.48 -15.77
C HIS A 77 -6.64 1.05 -15.30
N VAL A 78 -7.86 0.84 -14.83
CA VAL A 78 -8.35 -0.49 -14.45
C VAL A 78 -9.32 -0.98 -15.53
N PRO A 79 -8.99 -2.04 -16.29
CA PRO A 79 -9.92 -2.59 -17.29
C PRO A 79 -11.26 -2.97 -16.66
N ALA A 80 -12.36 -2.66 -17.33
CA ALA A 80 -13.73 -2.88 -16.82
C ALA A 80 -13.96 -4.33 -16.36
N ALA A 81 -13.39 -5.31 -17.06
CA ALA A 81 -13.50 -6.73 -16.72
C ALA A 81 -12.93 -7.07 -15.32
N VAL A 82 -11.98 -6.30 -14.78
CA VAL A 82 -11.41 -6.57 -13.46
C VAL A 82 -12.51 -6.54 -12.40
N TRP A 83 -13.24 -5.44 -12.30
CA TRP A 83 -14.27 -5.27 -11.27
C TRP A 83 -15.58 -5.97 -11.62
N GLU A 84 -15.91 -6.11 -12.90
CA GLU A 84 -17.05 -6.93 -13.34
C GLU A 84 -16.91 -8.38 -12.85
N ILE A 85 -15.72 -8.97 -12.95
CA ILE A 85 -15.48 -10.34 -12.48
C ILE A 85 -15.32 -10.35 -10.94
N THR A 86 -14.56 -9.42 -10.35
CA THR A 86 -14.28 -9.37 -8.90
C THR A 86 -15.57 -9.25 -8.08
N THR A 87 -16.58 -8.52 -8.58
CA THR A 87 -17.86 -8.31 -7.88
C THR A 87 -18.88 -9.44 -8.12
N ARG A 88 -18.51 -10.53 -8.76
CA ARG A 88 -19.37 -11.71 -8.85
C ARG A 88 -19.49 -12.42 -7.50
N GLY A 89 -20.66 -12.99 -7.25
CA GLY A 89 -20.98 -13.66 -5.98
C GLY A 89 -19.97 -14.73 -5.56
N GLU A 90 -19.38 -15.43 -6.53
CA GLU A 90 -18.36 -16.47 -6.28
C GLU A 90 -17.11 -15.93 -5.59
N TYR A 91 -16.76 -14.65 -5.81
CA TYR A 91 -15.58 -14.02 -5.24
C TYR A 91 -15.88 -13.17 -4.01
N TYR A 92 -16.84 -12.24 -4.09
CA TYR A 92 -17.02 -11.29 -2.99
C TYR A 92 -17.68 -11.91 -1.75
N SER A 93 -18.39 -13.04 -1.90
CA SER A 93 -18.95 -13.77 -0.76
C SER A 93 -17.95 -14.74 -0.11
N ALA A 94 -16.80 -15.01 -0.74
CA ALA A 94 -15.75 -15.83 -0.17
C ALA A 94 -15.09 -15.12 1.02
N TYR A 95 -14.94 -15.86 2.13
CA TYR A 95 -14.19 -15.39 3.29
C TYR A 95 -12.84 -16.14 3.36
N THR A 96 -12.41 -16.59 4.52
CA THR A 96 -11.16 -17.35 4.63
C THR A 96 -11.35 -18.78 4.13
N PRO A 97 -10.55 -19.26 3.15
CA PRO A 97 -10.71 -20.58 2.55
C PRO A 97 -10.11 -21.70 3.41
N TYR A 98 -10.60 -21.89 4.65
CA TYR A 98 -10.10 -22.93 5.57
C TYR A 98 -10.45 -24.34 5.12
N GLN A 99 -11.66 -24.53 4.57
CA GLN A 99 -12.13 -25.82 4.07
C GLN A 99 -11.70 -25.98 2.60
N ALA A 100 -10.59 -26.67 2.38
CA ALA A 100 -10.03 -26.80 1.03
C ALA A 100 -11.02 -27.44 0.05
N GLU A 101 -11.78 -28.45 0.49
CA GLU A 101 -12.78 -29.15 -0.30
C GLU A 101 -13.91 -28.25 -0.84
N ALA A 102 -14.23 -27.15 -0.12
CA ALA A 102 -15.27 -26.20 -0.50
C ALA A 102 -14.71 -24.94 -1.18
N SER A 103 -13.40 -24.74 -1.21
CA SER A 103 -12.76 -23.47 -1.57
C SER A 103 -11.66 -23.61 -2.64
N GLN A 104 -11.73 -24.64 -3.47
CA GLN A 104 -10.66 -24.92 -4.46
C GLN A 104 -10.43 -23.76 -5.44
N GLY A 105 -11.49 -23.10 -5.92
CA GLY A 105 -11.36 -21.95 -6.82
C GLY A 105 -10.66 -20.76 -6.16
N THR A 106 -11.04 -20.40 -4.93
CA THR A 106 -10.40 -19.31 -4.18
C THR A 106 -8.94 -19.65 -3.85
N LEU A 107 -8.65 -20.87 -3.45
CA LEU A 107 -7.28 -21.32 -3.17
C LEU A 107 -6.42 -21.32 -4.44
N GLN A 108 -6.94 -21.77 -5.57
CA GLN A 108 -6.25 -21.70 -6.85
C GLN A 108 -5.93 -20.26 -7.25
N LEU A 109 -6.91 -19.35 -7.12
CA LEU A 109 -6.71 -17.92 -7.39
C LEU A 109 -5.57 -17.34 -6.54
N ILE A 110 -5.54 -17.61 -5.23
CA ILE A 110 -4.47 -17.15 -4.35
C ILE A 110 -3.12 -17.76 -4.76
N TYR A 111 -3.09 -19.03 -5.15
CA TYR A 111 -1.87 -19.67 -5.64
C TYR A 111 -1.35 -19.02 -6.94
N GLU A 112 -2.25 -18.67 -7.86
CA GLU A 112 -1.91 -17.95 -9.09
C GLU A 112 -1.36 -16.55 -8.79
N TYR A 113 -2.01 -15.80 -7.89
CA TYR A 113 -1.50 -14.53 -7.37
C TYR A 113 -0.09 -14.68 -6.81
N GLN A 114 0.13 -15.65 -5.90
CA GLN A 114 1.45 -15.90 -5.32
C GLN A 114 2.50 -16.20 -6.38
N SER A 115 2.15 -16.93 -7.42
CA SER A 115 3.05 -17.28 -8.52
C SER A 115 3.41 -16.05 -9.35
N MET A 116 2.44 -15.20 -9.67
CA MET A 116 2.66 -13.96 -10.41
C MET A 116 3.51 -12.97 -9.62
N MET A 117 3.23 -12.78 -8.33
CA MET A 117 4.01 -11.88 -7.48
C MET A 117 5.44 -12.39 -7.26
N SER A 118 5.61 -13.69 -7.05
CA SER A 118 6.95 -14.29 -6.94
C SER A 118 7.76 -14.09 -8.22
N GLY A 119 7.15 -14.30 -9.38
CA GLY A 119 7.78 -14.07 -10.68
C GLY A 119 8.15 -12.60 -10.90
N LEU A 120 7.24 -11.67 -10.60
CA LEU A 120 7.47 -10.23 -10.76
C LEU A 120 8.59 -9.71 -9.83
N MET A 121 8.71 -10.27 -8.63
CA MET A 121 9.73 -9.88 -7.65
C MET A 121 11.05 -10.68 -7.78
N GLY A 122 11.11 -11.70 -8.65
CA GLY A 122 12.28 -12.60 -8.76
C GLY A 122 12.50 -13.41 -7.48
N MET A 123 11.45 -13.71 -6.71
CA MET A 123 11.51 -14.35 -5.40
C MET A 123 10.92 -15.78 -5.42
N ASP A 124 11.24 -16.58 -4.40
CA ASP A 124 10.83 -17.99 -4.34
C ASP A 124 9.39 -18.20 -3.85
N ALA A 125 8.88 -17.29 -3.03
CA ALA A 125 7.57 -17.45 -2.40
C ALA A 125 6.90 -16.08 -2.15
N SER A 126 5.57 -16.05 -2.27
CA SER A 126 4.70 -14.96 -1.85
C SER A 126 3.66 -15.48 -0.86
N ASN A 127 3.21 -14.61 0.06
CA ASN A 127 2.01 -14.87 0.85
C ASN A 127 0.73 -14.47 0.09
N ALA A 128 -0.43 -14.75 0.69
CA ALA A 128 -1.72 -14.43 0.10
C ALA A 128 -2.00 -12.91 0.04
N SER A 129 -1.49 -12.10 0.93
CA SER A 129 -1.38 -10.64 1.01
C SER A 129 -1.24 -10.16 2.46
N LEU A 130 -1.04 -8.85 2.59
CA LEU A 130 -1.07 -8.08 3.83
C LEU A 130 -2.10 -6.96 3.68
N TYR A 131 -2.23 -6.07 4.68
CA TYR A 131 -3.28 -5.04 4.65
C TYR A 131 -2.94 -3.90 3.69
N ASP A 132 -1.73 -3.37 3.75
CA ASP A 132 -1.21 -2.28 2.91
C ASP A 132 0.32 -2.27 2.88
N GLY A 133 0.92 -1.34 2.13
CA GLY A 133 2.37 -1.23 2.03
C GLY A 133 3.06 -0.87 3.33
N GLY A 134 2.45 -0.05 4.18
CA GLY A 134 3.01 0.32 5.48
C GLY A 134 3.05 -0.85 6.46
N SER A 135 1.97 -1.60 6.58
CA SER A 135 1.94 -2.84 7.38
C SER A 135 2.82 -3.93 6.78
N ALA A 136 2.97 -3.96 5.45
CA ALA A 136 3.88 -4.90 4.79
C ALA A 136 5.35 -4.63 5.16
N LEU A 137 5.78 -3.36 5.22
CA LEU A 137 7.12 -3.02 5.70
C LEU A 137 7.30 -3.38 7.18
N ALA A 138 6.31 -3.10 8.03
CA ALA A 138 6.37 -3.47 9.45
C ALA A 138 6.53 -4.99 9.65
N GLU A 139 5.74 -5.79 8.94
CA GLU A 139 5.84 -7.24 8.98
C GLU A 139 7.16 -7.75 8.38
N ALA A 140 7.70 -7.08 7.35
CA ALA A 140 9.02 -7.41 6.79
C ALA A 140 10.14 -7.15 7.81
N VAL A 141 10.07 -6.04 8.56
CA VAL A 141 11.00 -5.72 9.66
C VAL A 141 10.92 -6.79 10.76
N LEU A 142 9.71 -7.12 11.23
CA LEU A 142 9.51 -8.20 12.21
C LEU A 142 10.03 -9.55 11.70
N MET A 143 9.81 -9.84 10.43
CA MET A 143 10.30 -11.06 9.79
C MET A 143 11.82 -11.09 9.70
N ALA A 144 12.45 -9.98 9.31
CA ALA A 144 13.90 -9.88 9.19
C ALA A 144 14.61 -10.12 10.53
N VAL A 145 14.12 -9.50 11.62
CA VAL A 145 14.66 -9.71 12.97
C VAL A 145 14.56 -11.18 13.39
N ARG A 146 13.44 -11.86 13.08
CA ARG A 146 13.28 -13.30 13.39
C ARG A 146 14.14 -14.21 12.50
N ALA A 147 14.33 -13.82 11.24
CA ALA A 147 15.01 -14.63 10.23
C ALA A 147 16.54 -14.51 10.29
N ASN A 148 17.06 -13.32 10.65
CA ASN A 148 18.49 -13.08 10.71
C ASN A 148 19.12 -13.72 11.97
N ARG A 149 19.60 -14.96 11.81
CA ARG A 149 20.25 -15.69 12.89
C ARG A 149 21.67 -15.22 13.20
N LYS A 150 22.26 -14.40 12.33
CA LYS A 150 23.61 -13.84 12.54
C LYS A 150 23.57 -12.60 13.42
N SER A 151 22.47 -11.85 13.38
CA SER A 151 22.24 -10.68 14.22
C SER A 151 21.55 -11.07 15.54
N LYS A 152 21.92 -10.38 16.61
CA LYS A 152 21.26 -10.43 17.92
C LYS A 152 20.58 -9.09 18.25
N SER A 153 20.75 -8.09 17.37
CA SER A 153 20.18 -6.77 17.54
C SER A 153 18.79 -6.67 16.90
N GLY A 154 17.99 -5.74 17.38
CA GLY A 154 16.76 -5.31 16.73
C GLY A 154 16.96 -4.04 15.89
N ARG A 155 18.17 -3.73 15.46
CA ARG A 155 18.50 -2.50 14.71
C ARG A 155 18.25 -2.69 13.23
N ILE A 156 17.45 -1.80 12.66
CA ILE A 156 17.10 -1.77 11.24
C ILE A 156 17.55 -0.43 10.67
N LEU A 157 18.37 -0.46 9.63
CA LEU A 157 18.73 0.77 8.91
C LEU A 157 17.62 1.13 7.92
N VAL A 158 17.10 2.34 8.04
CA VAL A 158 16.01 2.86 7.22
C VAL A 158 16.43 4.21 6.62
N PRO A 159 16.73 4.28 5.33
CA PRO A 159 17.00 5.55 4.66
C PRO A 159 15.85 6.55 4.81
N ASP A 160 16.18 7.83 4.90
CA ASP A 160 15.20 8.92 4.87
C ASP A 160 14.53 9.09 3.49
N THR A 161 14.98 8.30 2.51
CA THR A 161 14.36 8.10 1.20
C THR A 161 13.25 7.05 1.19
N VAL A 162 12.98 6.38 2.31
CA VAL A 162 11.82 5.49 2.47
C VAL A 162 10.57 6.32 2.76
N ASN A 163 9.42 5.92 2.20
CA ASN A 163 8.15 6.60 2.41
C ASN A 163 7.89 6.86 3.90
N PRO A 164 7.78 8.14 4.34
CA PRO A 164 7.66 8.49 5.76
C PRO A 164 6.40 7.92 6.41
N MET A 165 5.30 7.77 5.66
CA MET A 165 4.05 7.17 6.17
C MET A 165 4.24 5.68 6.46
N TYR A 166 5.02 4.97 5.64
CA TYR A 166 5.39 3.57 5.92
C TYR A 166 6.28 3.46 7.15
N CYS A 167 7.23 4.39 7.30
CA CYS A 167 8.08 4.45 8.48
C CYS A 167 7.28 4.70 9.77
N ASP A 168 6.27 5.58 9.73
CA ASP A 168 5.41 5.88 10.88
C ASP A 168 4.52 4.70 11.25
N ALA A 169 3.92 4.03 10.27
CA ALA A 169 3.18 2.78 10.48
C ALA A 169 4.10 1.69 11.08
N THR A 170 5.30 1.53 10.53
CA THR A 170 6.28 0.57 11.03
C THR A 170 6.68 0.88 12.47
N ARG A 171 7.03 2.13 12.81
CA ARG A 171 7.36 2.52 14.19
C ARG A 171 6.24 2.20 15.16
N THR A 172 5.00 2.45 14.76
CA THR A 172 3.81 2.16 15.58
C THR A 172 3.68 0.66 15.87
N ILE A 173 3.89 -0.18 14.86
CA ILE A 173 3.71 -1.63 14.98
C ILE A 173 4.86 -2.28 15.75
N VAL A 174 6.11 -1.86 15.50
CA VAL A 174 7.30 -2.54 16.05
C VAL A 174 7.84 -1.90 17.34
N GLY A 175 7.40 -0.69 17.70
CA GLY A 175 8.02 0.14 18.73
C GLY A 175 8.12 -0.49 20.12
N ASN A 176 7.20 -1.41 20.46
CA ASN A 176 7.19 -2.09 21.75
C ASN A 176 7.85 -3.48 21.72
N GLN A 177 8.57 -3.80 20.64
CA GLN A 177 9.18 -5.14 20.47
C GLN A 177 10.72 -5.14 20.53
N GLY A 178 11.30 -4.05 21.07
CA GLY A 178 12.76 -3.91 21.17
C GLY A 178 13.45 -3.72 19.82
N ILE A 179 12.70 -3.23 18.81
CA ILE A 179 13.22 -2.95 17.46
C ILE A 179 13.41 -1.44 17.31
N THR A 180 14.58 -1.06 16.80
CA THR A 180 14.96 0.34 16.56
C THR A 180 15.11 0.57 15.06
N LEU A 181 14.42 1.59 14.53
CA LEU A 181 14.61 2.06 13.16
C LEU A 181 15.63 3.21 13.18
N GLU A 182 16.84 2.94 12.68
CA GLU A 182 17.91 3.93 12.60
C GLU A 182 17.91 4.58 11.21
N THR A 183 17.84 5.91 11.21
CA THR A 183 17.76 6.66 9.96
C THR A 183 19.13 6.75 9.29
N VAL A 184 19.19 6.38 8.01
CA VAL A 184 20.34 6.64 7.12
C VAL A 184 20.03 7.89 6.32
N ALA A 185 20.92 8.88 6.39
CA ALA A 185 20.76 10.12 5.63
C ALA A 185 21.04 9.89 4.14
N SER A 186 20.19 10.42 3.28
CA SER A 186 20.45 10.51 1.86
C SER A 186 21.32 11.70 1.49
N ASN A 187 21.87 11.66 0.29
CA ASN A 187 22.57 12.79 -0.29
C ASN A 187 21.57 13.88 -0.69
N ALA A 188 21.76 15.09 -0.15
CA ALA A 188 20.85 16.22 -0.35
C ALA A 188 20.79 16.74 -1.79
N GLU A 189 21.82 16.43 -2.63
CA GLU A 189 21.88 16.85 -4.03
C GLU A 189 21.22 15.82 -4.95
N THR A 190 21.44 14.53 -4.66
CA THR A 190 20.94 13.45 -5.53
C THR A 190 19.58 12.91 -5.10
N GLY A 191 19.19 13.06 -3.81
CA GLY A 191 17.98 12.45 -3.26
C GLY A 191 18.02 10.92 -3.23
N ALA A 192 19.21 10.35 -3.19
CA ALA A 192 19.47 8.91 -3.08
C ALA A 192 20.51 8.63 -2.00
N VAL A 193 20.66 7.38 -1.58
CA VAL A 193 21.63 6.96 -0.57
C VAL A 193 22.98 6.69 -1.24
N ASP A 194 24.02 7.38 -0.81
CA ASP A 194 25.38 7.02 -1.17
C ASP A 194 25.84 5.83 -0.32
N VAL A 195 26.44 4.83 -0.94
CA VAL A 195 26.92 3.62 -0.23
C VAL A 195 27.95 3.97 0.85
N GLU A 196 28.76 4.98 0.61
CA GLU A 196 29.77 5.49 1.54
C GLU A 196 29.11 5.99 2.86
N THR A 197 27.89 6.47 2.83
CA THR A 197 27.14 6.85 4.03
C THR A 197 26.96 5.67 4.99
N LEU A 198 26.94 4.44 4.48
CA LEU A 198 26.78 3.23 5.27
C LEU A 198 28.07 2.78 5.99
N GLU A 199 29.24 3.30 5.63
CA GLU A 199 30.53 2.92 6.23
C GLU A 199 30.57 3.12 7.76
N GLN A 200 29.79 4.09 8.29
CA GLN A 200 29.68 4.31 9.73
C GLN A 200 29.09 3.14 10.52
N TRP A 201 28.41 2.23 9.84
CA TRP A 201 27.84 0.99 10.43
C TRP A 201 28.62 -0.27 10.04
N GLU A 202 29.78 -0.14 9.40
CA GLU A 202 30.57 -1.29 9.02
C GLU A 202 31.05 -2.07 10.24
N GLY A 203 30.76 -3.36 10.29
CA GLY A 203 31.08 -4.23 11.43
C GLY A 203 30.10 -4.14 12.61
N GLU A 204 29.09 -3.26 12.55
CA GLU A 204 28.03 -3.17 13.54
C GLU A 204 27.01 -4.33 13.40
N ASP A 205 26.37 -4.70 14.50
CA ASP A 205 25.31 -5.73 14.47
C ASP A 205 23.99 -5.10 14.01
N ILE A 206 23.67 -5.25 12.73
CA ILE A 206 22.47 -4.74 12.06
C ILE A 206 21.62 -5.91 11.59
N ALA A 207 20.33 -5.92 11.93
CA ALA A 207 19.42 -7.01 11.53
C ALA A 207 19.02 -6.91 10.06
N ALA A 208 18.73 -5.72 9.55
CA ALA A 208 18.40 -5.50 8.15
C ALA A 208 18.65 -4.06 7.68
N LEU A 209 18.80 -3.89 6.36
CA LEU A 209 18.74 -2.63 5.63
C LEU A 209 17.46 -2.59 4.79
N VAL A 210 16.71 -1.50 4.85
CA VAL A 210 15.57 -1.22 3.97
C VAL A 210 16.05 -0.46 2.74
N ILE A 211 15.65 -0.90 1.54
CA ILE A 211 15.91 -0.21 0.28
C ILE A 211 14.57 0.00 -0.43
N GLN A 212 14.15 1.25 -0.64
CA GLN A 212 12.94 1.53 -1.40
C GLN A 212 13.27 1.86 -2.86
N GLN A 213 12.58 1.19 -3.80
CA GLN A 213 12.82 1.33 -5.25
C GLN A 213 11.51 1.37 -6.05
N PRO A 214 11.16 2.46 -6.72
CA PRO A 214 11.75 3.80 -6.56
C PRO A 214 11.62 4.33 -5.13
N ASN A 215 12.50 5.24 -4.72
CA ASN A 215 12.46 5.82 -3.40
C ASN A 215 11.36 6.90 -3.25
N TRP A 216 11.22 7.47 -2.05
CA TRP A 216 10.22 8.48 -1.72
C TRP A 216 10.25 9.73 -2.63
N PHE A 217 11.41 10.07 -3.18
CA PHE A 217 11.57 11.19 -4.10
C PHE A 217 11.39 10.82 -5.59
N GLY A 218 10.97 9.59 -5.85
CA GLY A 218 10.84 9.03 -7.20
C GLY A 218 12.17 8.61 -7.84
N ARG A 219 13.29 8.77 -7.11
CA ARG A 219 14.64 8.43 -7.57
C ARG A 219 14.88 6.92 -7.54
N LEU A 220 15.77 6.45 -8.43
CA LEU A 220 16.28 5.09 -8.32
C LEU A 220 17.53 5.09 -7.45
N GLU A 221 17.55 4.17 -6.48
CA GLU A 221 18.70 3.90 -5.61
C GLU A 221 19.71 2.98 -6.34
N GLU A 222 20.96 3.01 -5.87
CA GLU A 222 21.99 2.04 -6.29
C GLU A 222 21.75 0.68 -5.58
N ALA A 223 20.57 0.08 -5.86
CA ALA A 223 20.07 -1.08 -5.14
C ALA A 223 21.04 -2.26 -5.15
N GLN A 224 21.83 -2.44 -6.22
CA GLN A 224 22.85 -3.47 -6.33
C GLN A 224 23.93 -3.29 -5.25
N ALA A 225 24.54 -2.12 -5.20
CA ALA A 225 25.64 -1.81 -4.29
C ALA A 225 25.18 -1.78 -2.82
N LEU A 226 23.98 -1.23 -2.54
CA LEU A 226 23.38 -1.22 -1.21
C LEU A 226 23.09 -2.65 -0.71
N THR A 227 22.59 -3.53 -1.59
CA THR A 227 22.34 -4.95 -1.27
C THR A 227 23.64 -5.66 -0.92
N ASP A 228 24.69 -5.48 -1.74
CA ASP A 228 25.98 -6.12 -1.50
C ASP A 228 26.63 -5.63 -0.22
N TRP A 229 26.53 -4.32 0.09
CA TRP A 229 27.01 -3.78 1.35
C TRP A 229 26.30 -4.43 2.55
N ALA A 230 24.96 -4.48 2.53
CA ALA A 230 24.18 -5.06 3.62
C ALA A 230 24.56 -6.52 3.88
N GLN A 231 24.65 -7.31 2.83
CA GLN A 231 24.96 -8.75 2.94
C GLN A 231 26.40 -9.02 3.41
N ARG A 232 27.37 -8.21 2.98
CA ARG A 232 28.76 -8.27 3.50
C ARG A 232 28.80 -8.00 5.01
N ASN A 233 27.94 -7.12 5.51
CA ASN A 233 27.83 -6.79 6.93
C ASN A 233 26.88 -7.73 7.71
N GLY A 234 26.36 -8.79 7.08
CA GLY A 234 25.49 -9.77 7.72
C GLY A 234 24.05 -9.31 7.97
N ALA A 235 23.67 -8.15 7.44
CA ALA A 235 22.31 -7.63 7.46
C ALA A 235 21.46 -8.28 6.36
N LEU A 236 20.16 -8.54 6.62
CA LEU A 236 19.20 -8.90 5.57
C LEU A 236 18.77 -7.67 4.79
N VAL A 237 18.34 -7.87 3.56
CA VAL A 237 17.82 -6.80 2.70
C VAL A 237 16.30 -6.89 2.59
N ILE A 238 15.63 -5.78 2.95
CA ILE A 238 14.20 -5.58 2.78
C ILE A 238 14.00 -4.60 1.61
N ALA A 239 13.54 -5.11 0.48
CA ALA A 239 13.16 -4.31 -0.68
C ALA A 239 11.72 -3.82 -0.53
N VAL A 240 11.51 -2.50 -0.53
CA VAL A 240 10.18 -1.87 -0.62
C VAL A 240 10.00 -1.37 -2.04
N VAL A 241 9.08 -1.96 -2.81
CA VAL A 241 9.02 -1.68 -4.24
C VAL A 241 7.61 -1.35 -4.74
N ASN A 242 7.56 -0.50 -5.78
CA ASN A 242 6.34 -0.31 -6.56
C ASN A 242 6.23 -1.47 -7.57
N PRO A 243 5.15 -2.26 -7.56
CA PRO A 243 5.05 -3.45 -8.40
C PRO A 243 4.98 -3.13 -9.91
N THR A 244 4.43 -1.98 -10.29
CA THR A 244 4.42 -1.54 -11.70
C THR A 244 5.83 -1.22 -12.20
N ALA A 245 6.66 -0.62 -11.34
CA ALA A 245 8.06 -0.32 -11.67
C ALA A 245 8.89 -1.60 -11.93
N MET A 246 8.55 -2.70 -11.27
CA MET A 246 9.26 -3.97 -11.42
C MET A 246 9.08 -4.63 -12.80
N ALA A 247 8.14 -4.14 -13.61
CA ALA A 247 8.01 -4.57 -15.00
C ALA A 247 9.15 -4.05 -15.91
N VAL A 248 9.89 -3.02 -15.48
CA VAL A 248 10.96 -2.37 -16.27
C VAL A 248 12.26 -2.18 -15.48
N LEU A 249 12.28 -2.51 -14.20
CA LEU A 249 13.47 -2.46 -13.35
C LEU A 249 13.90 -3.87 -12.95
N THR A 250 15.17 -4.01 -12.57
CA THR A 250 15.69 -5.26 -12.03
C THR A 250 14.88 -5.68 -10.80
N PRO A 251 14.30 -6.89 -10.77
CA PRO A 251 13.50 -7.34 -9.64
C PRO A 251 14.36 -7.54 -8.39
N PRO A 252 13.77 -7.38 -7.19
CA PRO A 252 14.50 -7.49 -5.92
C PRO A 252 15.28 -8.79 -5.75
N GLY A 253 14.77 -9.91 -6.24
CA GLY A 253 15.45 -11.20 -6.18
C GLY A 253 16.76 -11.26 -6.95
N GLU A 254 17.06 -10.26 -7.80
CA GLU A 254 18.26 -10.15 -8.62
C GLU A 254 19.16 -8.97 -8.22
N TRP A 255 18.91 -8.31 -7.07
CA TRP A 255 19.75 -7.24 -6.59
C TRP A 255 21.07 -7.76 -6.01
N GLY A 256 22.19 -7.08 -6.30
CA GLY A 256 23.53 -7.49 -5.87
C GLY A 256 23.89 -8.90 -6.32
N GLU A 257 24.86 -9.49 -5.66
CA GLU A 257 25.33 -10.85 -5.98
C GLU A 257 24.30 -11.94 -5.63
N ASN A 258 23.51 -11.70 -4.59
CA ASN A 258 22.62 -12.73 -4.03
C ASN A 258 21.12 -12.34 -4.00
N GLY A 259 20.70 -11.16 -4.47
CA GLY A 259 19.36 -10.65 -4.41
C GLY A 259 18.89 -10.23 -3.01
N ALA A 260 17.81 -9.46 -2.89
CA ALA A 260 17.20 -9.15 -1.60
C ALA A 260 16.62 -10.39 -0.89
N ASP A 261 16.46 -10.34 0.42
CA ASP A 261 15.91 -11.45 1.23
C ASP A 261 14.38 -11.41 1.30
N ILE A 262 13.82 -10.21 1.39
CA ILE A 262 12.39 -9.94 1.50
C ILE A 262 12.05 -8.79 0.55
N ALA A 263 10.99 -8.95 -0.22
CA ALA A 263 10.39 -7.87 -1.02
C ALA A 263 8.97 -7.61 -0.55
N CYS A 264 8.60 -6.34 -0.36
CA CYS A 264 7.26 -5.96 0.07
C CYS A 264 6.87 -4.61 -0.54
N GLY A 265 5.61 -4.23 -0.43
CA GLY A 265 5.12 -2.95 -0.90
C GLY A 265 3.60 -2.88 -0.97
N GLU A 266 3.14 -1.78 -1.57
CA GLU A 266 1.73 -1.52 -1.81
C GLU A 266 1.29 -2.13 -3.14
N GLY A 267 0.24 -2.94 -3.10
CA GLY A 267 -0.30 -3.60 -4.28
C GLY A 267 -1.39 -2.82 -5.02
N GLN A 268 -1.80 -1.67 -4.53
CA GLN A 268 -2.87 -0.84 -5.13
C GLN A 268 -2.70 -0.62 -6.65
N PRO A 269 -1.49 -0.39 -7.20
CA PRO A 269 -1.30 -0.20 -8.64
C PRO A 269 -1.77 -1.36 -9.52
N LEU A 270 -1.94 -2.55 -8.96
CA LEU A 270 -2.34 -3.76 -9.66
C LEU A 270 -3.86 -3.92 -9.74
N GLY A 271 -4.55 -2.96 -10.35
CA GLY A 271 -5.99 -3.08 -10.67
C GLY A 271 -6.93 -2.61 -9.56
N ILE A 272 -6.43 -1.88 -8.56
CA ILE A 272 -7.25 -1.31 -7.49
C ILE A 272 -7.42 0.20 -7.71
N PRO A 273 -8.67 0.71 -7.76
CA PRO A 273 -8.90 2.14 -7.84
C PRO A 273 -8.49 2.84 -6.53
N LEU A 274 -8.25 4.16 -6.59
CA LEU A 274 -7.86 4.94 -5.40
C LEU A 274 -8.92 4.92 -4.29
N SER A 275 -10.21 4.86 -4.63
CA SER A 275 -11.35 4.67 -3.72
C SER A 275 -11.30 5.53 -2.47
N SER A 276 -10.86 6.80 -2.59
CA SER A 276 -10.73 7.75 -1.49
C SER A 276 -9.86 7.25 -0.31
N GLY A 277 -8.90 6.38 -0.58
CA GLY A 277 -7.96 5.85 0.42
C GLY A 277 -8.07 4.36 0.72
N GLY A 278 -8.81 3.62 -0.06
CA GLY A 278 -8.85 2.15 0.08
C GLY A 278 -10.24 1.53 0.05
N PRO A 279 -10.32 0.21 0.29
CA PRO A 279 -9.22 -0.68 0.72
C PRO A 279 -8.17 -0.92 -0.36
N TYR A 280 -6.91 -1.11 0.07
CA TYR A 280 -5.79 -1.53 -0.76
C TYR A 280 -5.32 -2.93 -0.37
N PHE A 281 -4.11 -3.35 -0.78
CA PHE A 281 -3.48 -4.54 -0.24
C PHE A 281 -1.96 -4.40 -0.24
N GLY A 282 -1.32 -4.95 0.80
CA GLY A 282 0.13 -5.11 0.85
C GLY A 282 0.54 -6.46 0.28
N PHE A 283 1.70 -6.53 -0.34
CA PHE A 283 2.29 -7.79 -0.76
C PHE A 283 3.60 -8.06 -0.03
N MET A 284 3.96 -9.34 0.06
CA MET A 284 5.26 -9.76 0.55
C MET A 284 5.72 -11.02 -0.17
N CYS A 285 6.95 -10.97 -0.66
CA CYS A 285 7.67 -12.10 -1.23
C CYS A 285 8.98 -12.32 -0.46
N CYS A 286 9.51 -13.53 -0.46
CA CYS A 286 10.78 -13.80 0.16
C CYS A 286 11.50 -14.98 -0.48
N ARG A 287 12.77 -15.13 -0.11
CA ARG A 287 13.56 -16.33 -0.43
C ARG A 287 13.05 -17.54 0.34
N LYS A 288 13.18 -18.71 -0.25
CA LYS A 288 12.76 -19.99 0.31
C LYS A 288 13.31 -20.22 1.73
N ALA A 289 14.52 -19.75 2.01
CA ALA A 289 15.14 -19.89 3.33
C ALA A 289 14.30 -19.22 4.44
N HIS A 290 13.53 -18.19 4.12
CA HIS A 290 12.80 -17.38 5.09
C HIS A 290 11.29 -17.68 5.13
N VAL A 291 10.75 -18.52 4.26
CA VAL A 291 9.31 -18.79 4.11
C VAL A 291 8.61 -19.17 5.41
N ARG A 292 9.32 -19.85 6.33
CA ARG A 292 8.77 -20.25 7.65
C ARG A 292 8.60 -19.07 8.62
N GLN A 293 9.17 -17.91 8.32
CA GLN A 293 9.04 -16.68 9.09
C GLN A 293 8.07 -15.69 8.43
N MET A 294 7.58 -15.99 7.24
CA MET A 294 6.67 -15.12 6.48
C MET A 294 5.33 -14.98 7.21
N PRO A 295 4.79 -13.77 7.39
CA PRO A 295 3.46 -13.55 7.94
C PRO A 295 2.36 -13.94 6.93
N GLY A 296 1.14 -14.08 7.43
CA GLY A 296 -0.04 -14.32 6.61
C GLY A 296 -0.12 -15.74 6.05
N ARG A 297 -1.16 -15.97 5.23
CA ARG A 297 -1.48 -17.27 4.64
C ARG A 297 -0.60 -17.57 3.44
N ILE A 298 -0.33 -18.86 3.25
CA ILE A 298 0.35 -19.38 2.07
C ILE A 298 -0.44 -20.58 1.55
N VAL A 299 -0.79 -20.55 0.28
CA VAL A 299 -1.45 -21.65 -0.42
C VAL A 299 -0.40 -22.49 -1.15
N GLY A 300 -0.51 -23.79 -1.03
CA GLY A 300 0.31 -24.77 -1.75
C GLY A 300 -0.51 -25.61 -2.71
N ARG A 301 0.11 -26.04 -3.81
CA ARG A 301 -0.45 -27.04 -4.73
C ARG A 301 -0.11 -28.45 -4.25
N THR A 302 -1.10 -29.32 -4.29
CA THR A 302 -1.00 -30.73 -3.90
C THR A 302 -1.81 -31.61 -4.85
N VAL A 303 -1.93 -32.90 -4.53
CA VAL A 303 -2.81 -33.84 -5.23
C VAL A 303 -3.72 -34.52 -4.23
N ASP A 304 -4.94 -34.88 -4.66
CA ASP A 304 -5.88 -35.68 -3.87
C ASP A 304 -5.53 -37.17 -3.91
N LEU A 305 -6.35 -38.01 -3.29
CA LEU A 305 -6.14 -39.46 -3.23
C LEU A 305 -6.23 -40.14 -4.61
N GLU A 306 -6.93 -39.51 -5.57
CA GLU A 306 -7.03 -39.97 -6.94
C GLU A 306 -5.96 -39.37 -7.86
N GLY A 307 -5.02 -38.58 -7.32
CA GLY A 307 -3.94 -37.95 -8.09
C GLY A 307 -4.34 -36.67 -8.83
N ARG A 308 -5.53 -36.12 -8.58
CA ARG A 308 -5.98 -34.86 -9.20
C ARG A 308 -5.34 -33.66 -8.47
N THR A 309 -4.94 -32.65 -9.22
CA THR A 309 -4.41 -31.41 -8.66
C THR A 309 -5.42 -30.71 -7.77
N GLY A 310 -4.98 -30.28 -6.60
CA GLY A 310 -5.75 -29.50 -5.66
C GLY A 310 -4.88 -28.47 -4.95
N TYR A 311 -5.51 -27.59 -4.18
CA TYR A 311 -4.87 -26.51 -3.46
C TYR A 311 -5.29 -26.52 -2.00
N THR A 312 -4.37 -26.11 -1.11
CA THR A 312 -4.64 -26.09 0.33
C THR A 312 -3.79 -25.04 1.02
N LEU A 313 -4.25 -24.56 2.18
CA LEU A 313 -3.42 -23.74 3.06
C LEU A 313 -2.25 -24.57 3.60
N THR A 314 -1.06 -23.98 3.60
CA THR A 314 0.16 -24.64 4.08
C THR A 314 0.78 -23.85 5.23
N LEU A 315 1.69 -24.49 5.98
CA LEU A 315 2.42 -23.87 7.10
C LEU A 315 1.52 -23.16 8.12
N GLN A 316 0.28 -23.58 8.27
CA GLN A 316 -0.75 -22.96 9.12
C GLN A 316 -0.36 -22.88 10.61
N ALA A 317 0.57 -23.72 11.08
CA ALA A 317 1.04 -23.70 12.46
C ALA A 317 1.70 -22.36 12.88
N ARG A 318 1.97 -21.44 11.94
CA ARG A 318 2.47 -20.08 12.21
C ARG A 318 1.34 -19.09 12.50
N GLU A 319 0.11 -19.40 12.10
CA GLU A 319 -1.01 -18.48 12.06
C GLU A 319 -1.70 -18.32 13.42
N GLN A 320 -2.37 -17.19 13.60
CA GLN A 320 -3.03 -16.78 14.83
C GLN A 320 -4.10 -17.77 15.30
N HIS A 321 -4.91 -18.32 14.39
CA HIS A 321 -6.00 -19.25 14.74
C HIS A 321 -5.49 -20.57 15.32
N ILE A 322 -4.21 -20.91 15.15
CA ILE A 322 -3.57 -22.10 15.74
C ILE A 322 -2.68 -21.72 16.93
N ARG A 323 -1.76 -20.77 16.73
CA ARG A 323 -0.73 -20.42 17.73
C ARG A 323 -1.17 -19.37 18.74
N ARG A 324 -2.28 -18.66 18.51
CA ARG A 324 -2.79 -17.60 19.38
C ARG A 324 -1.73 -16.53 19.64
N ASN A 325 -1.39 -16.26 20.91
CA ASN A 325 -0.36 -15.28 21.31
C ASN A 325 1.07 -15.64 20.88
N LYS A 326 1.31 -16.86 20.41
CA LYS A 326 2.62 -17.32 19.89
C LYS A 326 2.65 -17.33 18.35
N ALA A 327 1.65 -16.75 17.69
CA ALA A 327 1.65 -16.67 16.23
C ALA A 327 2.82 -15.83 15.71
N THR A 328 3.21 -16.09 14.47
CA THR A 328 4.28 -15.33 13.79
C THR A 328 3.90 -13.87 13.59
N SER A 329 2.61 -13.60 13.40
CA SER A 329 2.07 -12.27 13.10
C SER A 329 0.63 -12.16 13.61
N ASN A 330 0.15 -10.92 13.78
CA ASN A 330 -1.24 -10.59 14.05
C ASN A 330 -2.09 -10.45 12.77
N ILE A 331 -1.50 -10.59 11.59
CA ILE A 331 -2.23 -10.61 10.32
C ILE A 331 -3.24 -11.77 10.33
N CYS A 332 -4.50 -11.47 10.05
CA CYS A 332 -5.59 -12.45 10.04
C CYS A 332 -6.23 -12.57 8.66
N THR A 333 -7.16 -11.68 8.33
CA THR A 333 -8.00 -11.83 7.13
C THR A 333 -7.37 -11.35 5.83
N ASN A 334 -6.22 -10.71 5.84
CA ASN A 334 -5.59 -10.08 4.67
C ASN A 334 -6.60 -9.27 3.79
N GLN A 335 -6.31 -9.06 2.50
CA GLN A 335 -7.15 -8.31 1.56
C GLN A 335 -7.55 -9.19 0.36
N GLY A 336 -8.28 -10.28 0.62
CA GLY A 336 -8.57 -11.31 -0.36
C GLY A 336 -9.29 -10.83 -1.62
N LEU A 337 -10.26 -9.89 -1.49
CA LEU A 337 -10.98 -9.36 -2.64
C LEU A 337 -10.08 -8.48 -3.52
N MET A 338 -9.17 -7.71 -2.91
CA MET A 338 -8.18 -6.91 -3.64
C MET A 338 -7.17 -7.81 -4.36
N VAL A 339 -6.78 -8.92 -3.73
CA VAL A 339 -5.94 -9.95 -4.37
C VAL A 339 -6.65 -10.57 -5.58
N THR A 340 -7.96 -10.80 -5.50
CA THR A 340 -8.76 -11.27 -6.63
C THR A 340 -8.70 -10.27 -7.79
N ALA A 341 -8.93 -8.99 -7.53
CA ALA A 341 -8.82 -7.94 -8.54
C ALA A 341 -7.42 -7.88 -9.16
N ALA A 342 -6.37 -7.94 -8.33
CA ALA A 342 -4.99 -7.93 -8.80
C ALA A 342 -4.64 -9.15 -9.65
N THR A 343 -5.13 -10.33 -9.30
CA THR A 343 -4.94 -11.56 -10.07
C THR A 343 -5.55 -11.44 -11.46
N ILE A 344 -6.77 -10.92 -11.54
CA ILE A 344 -7.47 -10.70 -12.81
C ILE A 344 -6.74 -9.63 -13.64
N TYR A 345 -6.34 -8.53 -13.01
CA TYR A 345 -5.60 -7.45 -13.66
C TYR A 345 -4.30 -7.96 -14.28
N LEU A 346 -3.47 -8.66 -13.50
CA LEU A 346 -2.20 -9.23 -13.97
C LEU A 346 -2.42 -10.26 -15.08
N SER A 347 -3.49 -11.07 -14.98
CA SER A 347 -3.83 -12.06 -16.02
C SER A 347 -4.27 -11.41 -17.34
N LEU A 348 -4.98 -10.27 -17.27
CA LEU A 348 -5.41 -9.52 -18.45
C LEU A 348 -4.25 -8.79 -19.13
N LEU A 349 -3.36 -8.19 -18.37
CA LEU A 349 -2.23 -7.43 -18.90
C LEU A 349 -1.10 -8.34 -19.38
N GLY A 350 -0.80 -9.38 -18.61
CA GLY A 350 0.40 -10.17 -18.81
C GLY A 350 1.68 -9.34 -18.61
N ALA A 351 2.82 -9.92 -18.89
CA ALA A 351 4.11 -9.25 -18.76
C ALA A 351 4.22 -8.05 -19.72
N GLU A 352 3.86 -8.22 -20.98
CA GLU A 352 3.92 -7.18 -22.01
C GLU A 352 3.00 -5.98 -21.68
N GLY A 353 1.77 -6.25 -21.20
CA GLY A 353 0.84 -5.18 -20.82
C GLY A 353 1.35 -4.37 -19.63
N LEU A 354 1.91 -5.02 -18.62
CA LEU A 354 2.46 -4.36 -17.45
C LEU A 354 3.70 -3.52 -17.79
N GLU A 355 4.58 -4.04 -18.65
CA GLU A 355 5.73 -3.31 -19.19
C GLU A 355 5.29 -2.06 -19.96
N ARG A 356 4.26 -2.16 -20.79
CA ARG A 356 3.69 -1.01 -21.52
C ARG A 356 3.13 0.04 -20.56
N VAL A 357 2.39 -0.36 -19.53
CA VAL A 357 1.89 0.57 -18.50
C VAL A 357 3.06 1.30 -17.85
N ALA A 358 4.08 0.58 -17.39
CA ALA A 358 5.26 1.17 -16.78
C ALA A 358 6.01 2.13 -17.73
N GLY A 359 6.20 1.73 -18.96
CA GLY A 359 6.84 2.56 -20.00
C GLY A 359 6.08 3.86 -20.28
N HIS A 360 4.76 3.80 -20.35
CA HIS A 360 3.90 5.00 -20.51
C HIS A 360 3.95 5.91 -19.28
N CYS A 361 3.94 5.36 -18.05
CA CYS A 361 4.10 6.14 -16.83
C CYS A 361 5.42 6.93 -16.85
N HIS A 362 6.53 6.27 -17.16
CA HIS A 362 7.83 6.94 -17.27
C HIS A 362 7.84 8.01 -18.37
N ALA A 363 7.31 7.70 -19.55
CA ALA A 363 7.27 8.64 -20.67
C ALA A 363 6.43 9.89 -20.35
N ASN A 364 5.25 9.71 -19.72
CA ASN A 364 4.39 10.82 -19.32
C ASN A 364 5.03 11.67 -18.21
N THR A 365 5.70 11.06 -17.24
CA THR A 365 6.43 11.80 -16.20
C THR A 365 7.58 12.61 -16.79
N ARG A 366 8.28 12.08 -17.79
CA ARG A 366 9.31 12.85 -18.51
C ARG A 366 8.70 14.08 -19.19
N LYS A 367 7.64 13.92 -19.98
CA LYS A 367 6.93 15.04 -20.63
C LYS A 367 6.47 16.08 -19.62
N LEU A 368 5.84 15.62 -18.50
CA LEU A 368 5.38 16.48 -17.43
C LEU A 368 6.53 17.33 -16.88
N THR A 369 7.62 16.69 -16.48
CA THR A 369 8.74 17.40 -15.83
C THR A 369 9.51 18.30 -16.77
N GLU A 370 9.66 17.94 -18.05
CA GLU A 370 10.20 18.81 -19.09
C GLU A 370 9.33 20.07 -19.27
N ARG A 371 7.99 19.90 -19.31
CA ARG A 371 7.05 21.01 -19.46
C ARG A 371 7.05 21.94 -18.25
N LEU A 372 7.11 21.38 -17.02
CA LEU A 372 7.14 22.17 -15.79
C LEU A 372 8.48 22.91 -15.62
N ALA A 373 9.61 22.30 -15.93
CA ALA A 373 10.93 22.92 -15.84
C ALA A 373 11.10 24.14 -16.78
N GLY A 374 10.26 24.24 -17.83
CA GLY A 374 10.19 25.42 -18.70
C GLY A 374 9.49 26.63 -18.08
N ILE A 375 8.90 26.52 -16.88
CA ILE A 375 8.17 27.60 -16.23
C ILE A 375 9.15 28.39 -15.34
N LYS A 376 9.12 29.73 -15.45
CA LYS A 376 9.92 30.58 -14.58
C LYS A 376 9.55 30.37 -13.10
N GLY A 377 10.56 30.09 -12.26
CA GLY A 377 10.38 29.81 -10.83
C GLY A 377 10.15 28.33 -10.52
N VAL A 378 10.32 27.43 -11.50
CA VAL A 378 10.27 25.97 -11.33
C VAL A 378 11.59 25.35 -11.74
N SER A 379 12.10 24.45 -10.91
CA SER A 379 13.30 23.65 -11.22
C SER A 379 13.11 22.19 -10.80
N LEU A 380 13.93 21.29 -11.33
CA LEU A 380 14.00 19.91 -10.83
C LEU A 380 14.95 19.86 -9.65
N ARG A 381 14.52 19.25 -8.54
CA ARG A 381 15.30 19.22 -7.31
C ARG A 381 16.47 18.24 -7.36
N PHE A 382 16.26 17.07 -7.94
CA PHE A 382 17.23 15.98 -7.97
C PHE A 382 17.49 15.53 -9.38
N ASP A 383 18.77 15.32 -9.71
CA ASP A 383 19.20 14.76 -11.00
C ASP A 383 19.43 13.25 -10.90
N GLY A 384 19.33 12.55 -12.07
CA GLY A 384 19.64 11.14 -12.27
C GLY A 384 18.38 10.27 -12.53
N PRO A 385 18.48 8.93 -12.50
CA PRO A 385 17.41 8.03 -12.91
C PRO A 385 16.20 8.08 -11.97
N TYR A 386 15.00 7.96 -12.53
CA TYR A 386 13.71 8.00 -11.85
C TYR A 386 12.70 7.11 -12.59
N PHE A 387 11.55 6.86 -11.99
CA PHE A 387 10.50 6.08 -12.65
C PHE A 387 9.31 6.98 -13.08
N HIS A 388 8.30 7.15 -12.23
CA HIS A 388 7.07 7.88 -12.57
C HIS A 388 6.73 9.00 -11.59
N GLU A 389 7.66 9.35 -10.72
CA GLU A 389 7.58 10.48 -9.81
C GLU A 389 8.88 11.28 -9.88
N ARG A 390 8.77 12.61 -9.72
CA ARG A 390 9.90 13.51 -9.59
C ARG A 390 9.58 14.67 -8.66
N VAL A 391 10.61 15.18 -8.00
CA VAL A 391 10.51 16.38 -7.17
C VAL A 391 10.76 17.62 -8.02
N VAL A 392 9.77 18.50 -8.08
CA VAL A 392 9.90 19.86 -8.62
C VAL A 392 9.98 20.85 -7.48
N GLU A 393 10.88 21.81 -7.56
CA GLU A 393 11.07 22.88 -6.59
C GLU A 393 10.55 24.20 -7.14
N LEU A 394 9.77 24.91 -6.35
CA LEU A 394 9.19 26.21 -6.66
C LEU A 394 10.02 27.32 -6.01
N ASP A 395 9.96 28.55 -6.55
CA ASP A 395 10.58 29.73 -5.97
C ASP A 395 9.90 30.23 -4.66
N ARG A 396 8.87 29.51 -4.20
CA ARG A 396 8.01 29.82 -3.05
C ARG A 396 7.44 28.58 -2.39
N PRO A 397 6.80 28.70 -1.20
CA PRO A 397 6.15 27.57 -0.53
C PRO A 397 5.14 26.84 -1.44
N ALA A 398 5.27 25.52 -1.51
CA ALA A 398 4.48 24.67 -2.39
C ALA A 398 3.03 24.49 -1.91
N GLU A 399 2.78 24.48 -0.60
CA GLU A 399 1.44 24.22 -0.05
C GLU A 399 0.37 25.25 -0.50
N PRO A 400 0.62 26.58 -0.44
CA PRO A 400 -0.35 27.56 -0.96
C PRO A 400 -0.60 27.42 -2.47
N VAL A 401 0.44 27.10 -3.25
CA VAL A 401 0.30 26.85 -4.70
C VAL A 401 -0.53 25.61 -4.96
N PHE A 402 -0.28 24.53 -4.22
CA PHE A 402 -1.10 23.32 -4.30
C PHE A 402 -2.58 23.60 -4.01
N GLN A 403 -2.89 24.32 -2.92
CA GLN A 403 -4.27 24.66 -2.55
C GLN A 403 -4.96 25.53 -3.63
N GLN A 404 -4.23 26.47 -4.21
CA GLN A 404 -4.75 27.31 -5.31
C GLN A 404 -5.07 26.46 -6.54
N LEU A 405 -4.22 25.52 -6.92
CA LEU A 405 -4.45 24.64 -8.07
C LEU A 405 -5.56 23.62 -7.77
N ALA A 406 -5.63 23.09 -6.56
CA ALA A 406 -6.71 22.24 -6.12
C ALA A 406 -8.07 22.94 -6.22
N SER A 407 -8.18 24.22 -5.86
CA SER A 407 -9.42 25.02 -6.04
C SER A 407 -9.86 25.17 -7.51
N GLN A 408 -8.95 24.92 -8.46
CA GLN A 408 -9.21 24.92 -9.90
C GLN A 408 -9.43 23.51 -10.49
N GLY A 409 -9.53 22.49 -9.63
CA GLY A 409 -9.71 21.10 -10.02
C GLY A 409 -8.43 20.43 -10.54
N ILE A 410 -7.25 20.87 -10.08
CA ILE A 410 -5.96 20.27 -10.46
C ILE A 410 -5.25 19.80 -9.20
N LEU A 411 -5.04 18.49 -9.06
CA LEU A 411 -4.24 17.92 -7.98
C LEU A 411 -2.77 17.86 -8.41
N ALA A 412 -2.04 18.91 -8.09
CA ALA A 412 -0.75 19.28 -8.71
C ALA A 412 0.48 18.57 -8.11
N GLY A 413 0.32 17.41 -7.50
CA GLY A 413 1.40 16.68 -6.82
C GLY A 413 1.31 16.82 -5.30
N TYR A 414 2.23 16.18 -4.58
CA TYR A 414 2.24 16.11 -3.13
C TYR A 414 3.23 17.10 -2.52
N PRO A 415 2.80 18.07 -1.66
CA PRO A 415 3.72 19.00 -1.00
C PRO A 415 4.62 18.30 0.02
N LEU A 416 5.91 18.20 -0.27
CA LEU A 416 6.88 17.48 0.58
C LEU A 416 7.14 18.17 1.92
N GLY A 417 6.88 19.47 2.03
CA GLY A 417 6.97 20.24 3.27
C GLY A 417 6.07 19.75 4.40
N ARG A 418 5.10 18.89 4.11
CA ARG A 418 4.25 18.21 5.11
C ARG A 418 5.02 17.23 5.97
N HIS A 419 6.09 16.64 5.45
CA HIS A 419 6.95 15.69 6.15
C HIS A 419 8.34 16.24 6.46
N ASP A 420 8.90 17.05 5.55
CA ASP A 420 10.21 17.67 5.73
C ASP A 420 10.16 19.17 5.42
N LYS A 421 10.30 20.00 6.43
CA LYS A 421 10.27 21.46 6.29
C LYS A 421 11.39 22.01 5.40
N ARG A 422 12.48 21.29 5.22
CA ARG A 422 13.55 21.65 4.28
C ARG A 422 13.06 21.62 2.82
N LEU A 423 12.02 20.86 2.55
CA LEU A 423 11.37 20.71 1.24
C LEU A 423 10.04 21.47 1.14
N SER A 424 9.86 22.55 1.91
CA SER A 424 8.61 23.34 1.94
C SER A 424 8.22 23.91 0.58
N ASN A 425 9.19 24.12 -0.32
CA ASN A 425 8.99 24.62 -1.66
C ASN A 425 8.82 23.52 -2.72
N ALA A 426 8.85 22.25 -2.30
CA ALA A 426 8.91 21.13 -3.22
C ALA A 426 7.56 20.40 -3.34
N LEU A 427 7.24 20.01 -4.57
CA LEU A 427 6.13 19.11 -4.92
C LEU A 427 6.69 17.81 -5.48
N LEU A 428 6.21 16.67 -4.99
CA LEU A 428 6.41 15.38 -5.63
C LEU A 428 5.30 15.22 -6.68
N VAL A 429 5.65 15.27 -7.95
CA VAL A 429 4.71 15.13 -9.06
C VAL A 429 4.79 13.73 -9.65
N CYS A 430 3.64 13.20 -10.02
CA CYS A 430 3.48 11.87 -10.62
C CYS A 430 2.70 11.97 -11.93
N ALA A 431 3.08 11.17 -12.93
CA ALA A 431 2.23 10.93 -14.08
C ALA A 431 2.20 9.44 -14.41
N THR A 432 1.00 8.89 -14.45
CA THR A 432 0.76 7.51 -14.88
C THR A 432 0.35 7.48 -16.37
N GLU A 433 0.09 6.29 -16.89
CA GLU A 433 -0.39 6.10 -18.27
C GLU A 433 -1.75 6.77 -18.54
N THR A 434 -2.49 7.13 -17.49
CA THR A 434 -3.81 7.80 -17.62
C THR A 434 -3.71 9.30 -17.89
N VAL A 435 -2.54 9.90 -17.70
CA VAL A 435 -2.31 11.34 -17.89
C VAL A 435 -2.14 11.64 -19.37
N THR A 436 -2.92 12.60 -19.87
CA THR A 436 -2.88 13.05 -21.26
C THR A 436 -1.98 14.29 -21.45
N ASP A 437 -1.55 14.55 -22.68
CA ASP A 437 -0.80 15.78 -23.00
C ASP A 437 -1.62 17.06 -22.66
N ALA A 438 -2.95 17.01 -22.85
CA ALA A 438 -3.85 18.10 -22.46
C ALA A 438 -3.91 18.34 -20.94
N ASP A 439 -3.81 17.27 -20.13
CA ASP A 439 -3.74 17.40 -18.67
C ASP A 439 -2.43 18.05 -18.24
N ILE A 440 -1.32 17.66 -18.88
CA ILE A 440 0.01 18.24 -18.64
C ILE A 440 0.01 19.73 -18.97
N ASP A 441 -0.51 20.11 -20.12
CA ASP A 441 -0.58 21.52 -20.53
C ASP A 441 -1.48 22.33 -19.58
N ARG A 442 -2.66 21.80 -19.21
CA ARG A 442 -3.55 22.43 -18.25
C ARG A 442 -2.88 22.68 -16.90
N PHE A 443 -2.11 21.70 -16.39
CA PHE A 443 -1.37 21.87 -15.15
C PHE A 443 -0.26 22.92 -15.30
N ALA A 444 0.54 22.84 -16.35
CA ALA A 444 1.64 23.78 -16.60
C ALA A 444 1.16 25.22 -16.73
N ASP A 445 0.07 25.46 -17.47
CA ASP A 445 -0.51 26.79 -17.64
C ASP A 445 -1.07 27.32 -16.32
N ALA A 446 -1.78 26.50 -15.55
CA ALA A 446 -2.32 26.89 -14.25
C ALA A 446 -1.20 27.20 -13.24
N LEU A 447 -0.13 26.40 -13.22
CA LEU A 447 1.04 26.63 -12.36
C LEU A 447 1.76 27.94 -12.75
N SER A 448 1.97 28.17 -14.03
CA SER A 448 2.58 29.41 -14.54
C SER A 448 1.79 30.65 -14.11
N HIS A 449 0.44 30.60 -14.19
CA HIS A 449 -0.42 31.68 -13.73
C HIS A 449 -0.38 31.87 -12.20
N ALA A 450 -0.33 30.78 -11.44
CA ALA A 450 -0.24 30.83 -9.97
C ALA A 450 1.07 31.48 -9.51
N LEU A 451 2.18 31.16 -10.19
CA LEU A 451 3.49 31.76 -9.89
C LEU A 451 3.61 33.22 -10.34
N ALA A 452 2.94 33.62 -11.42
CA ALA A 452 2.97 34.99 -11.92
C ALA A 452 2.13 35.98 -11.09
N LYS A 453 1.03 35.53 -10.45
CA LYS A 453 0.10 36.42 -9.69
C LYS A 453 0.60 36.79 -8.29
N ALA A 454 1.64 36.19 -7.79
CA ALA A 454 2.19 36.42 -6.44
C ALA A 454 3.46 37.31 -6.43
N ALA A 455 3.80 37.92 -7.55
CA ALA A 455 4.79 38.99 -7.70
C ALA A 455 4.09 40.35 -7.72
#